data_42aa2ce04db3058d2ff05e67ac514f74
#
_entry.id   42aa2ce04db3058d2ff05e67ac514f74
#
_cell.length_a   1.000
_cell.length_b   1.000
_cell.length_c   1.000
_cell.angle_alpha   90.00
_cell.angle_beta   90.00
_cell.angle_gamma   90.00
#
_symmetry.space_group_name_H-M   'P 1'
#
loop_
_entity.id
_entity.type
_entity.pdbx_description
1 polymer ?
#
loop_
_entity_poly.entity_id
_entity_poly.type
_entity_poly.pdbx_seq_one_letter_code
_entity_poly.pdbx_strand_id
1 'polypeptide(L)'
;ASVVADAYIKGLRGYDIETLWEALKHGANAHLRGTASGRLGYESYNQLGYVANNIGIGQNVARTLEYAYNDWAIYTLGKKLGKPESEIDIYKKHALNYKNVYHPERKLMVGKDNKGVFNPNFDAVDWSGEFCEGNSWHWSFCVFHDPQGLINLMGGKKEFNAMMDSVFVIPG
;
A
#
# COMPACT_ATOMS: atom_id res chain seq x y z
N ALA A 1 -4.81 4.01 10.19
CA ALA A 1 -5.93 3.06 10.08
C ALA A 1 -5.65 1.76 10.86
N SER A 2 -4.49 1.15 10.64
CA SER A 2 -4.13 -0.15 11.23
C SER A 2 -4.21 -0.19 12.75
N VAL A 3 -3.67 0.82 13.45
CA VAL A 3 -3.73 0.91 14.93
C VAL A 3 -5.15 0.91 15.46
N VAL A 4 -6.06 1.68 14.83
CA VAL A 4 -7.48 1.74 15.26
C VAL A 4 -8.18 0.41 15.01
N ALA A 5 -7.95 -0.19 13.83
CA ALA A 5 -8.53 -1.49 13.48
C ALA A 5 -8.03 -2.59 14.44
N ASP A 6 -6.74 -2.66 14.69
CA ASP A 6 -6.11 -3.63 15.58
C ASP A 6 -6.63 -3.49 17.02
N ALA A 7 -6.65 -2.26 17.54
CA ALA A 7 -7.17 -1.98 18.88
C ALA A 7 -8.64 -2.43 19.04
N TYR A 8 -9.48 -2.10 18.05
CA TYR A 8 -10.89 -2.50 18.09
C TYR A 8 -11.06 -4.02 18.00
N ILE A 9 -10.32 -4.70 17.12
CA ILE A 9 -10.38 -6.16 16.94
C ILE A 9 -9.92 -6.88 18.22
N LYS A 10 -8.89 -6.36 18.90
CA LYS A 10 -8.39 -6.88 20.18
C LYS A 10 -9.29 -6.57 21.38
N GLY A 11 -10.39 -5.90 21.17
CA GLY A 11 -11.38 -5.66 22.23
C GLY A 11 -11.17 -4.37 23.05
N LEU A 12 -10.21 -3.53 22.68
CA LEU A 12 -10.07 -2.22 23.32
C LEU A 12 -11.31 -1.36 22.99
N ARG A 13 -11.85 -0.72 24.04
CA ARG A 13 -13.07 0.10 24.02
C ARG A 13 -12.83 1.34 24.86
N GLY A 14 -13.88 2.19 24.99
CA GLY A 14 -13.81 3.42 25.79
C GLY A 14 -13.48 4.67 24.96
N TYR A 15 -13.62 4.58 23.65
CA TYR A 15 -13.48 5.67 22.68
C TYR A 15 -14.66 5.68 21.70
N ASP A 16 -14.91 6.80 21.06
CA ASP A 16 -15.97 6.92 20.04
C ASP A 16 -15.48 6.31 18.71
N ILE A 17 -15.89 5.08 18.47
CA ILE A 17 -15.49 4.33 17.25
C ILE A 17 -16.15 4.89 16.00
N GLU A 18 -17.34 5.48 16.10
CA GLU A 18 -18.02 6.06 14.94
C GLU A 18 -17.28 7.33 14.47
N THR A 19 -16.89 8.19 15.38
CA THR A 19 -16.03 9.35 15.05
C THR A 19 -14.70 8.90 14.44
N LEU A 20 -14.06 7.85 14.97
CA LEU A 20 -12.84 7.30 14.38
C LEU A 20 -13.07 6.67 13.00
N TRP A 21 -14.20 6.00 12.81
CA TRP A 21 -14.59 5.46 11.50
C TRP A 21 -14.67 6.55 10.43
N GLU A 22 -15.39 7.64 10.73
CA GLU A 22 -15.48 8.79 9.82
C GLU A 22 -14.12 9.45 9.57
N ALA A 23 -13.29 9.58 10.59
CA ALA A 23 -11.94 10.13 10.47
C ALA A 23 -11.04 9.26 9.56
N LEU A 24 -11.14 7.94 9.65
CA LEU A 24 -10.39 7.02 8.78
C LEU A 24 -10.80 7.16 7.31
N LYS A 25 -12.10 7.22 7.04
CA LYS A 25 -12.63 7.45 5.68
C LYS A 25 -12.20 8.80 5.11
N HIS A 26 -12.30 9.84 5.92
CA HIS A 26 -11.85 11.18 5.54
C HIS A 26 -10.34 11.17 5.22
N GLY A 27 -9.51 10.62 6.12
CA GLY A 27 -8.06 10.55 5.92
C GLY A 27 -7.63 9.70 4.71
N ALA A 28 -8.45 8.72 4.31
CA ALA A 28 -8.20 7.92 3.11
C ALA A 28 -8.48 8.67 1.81
N ASN A 29 -9.33 9.69 1.83
CA ASN A 29 -9.83 10.39 0.65
C ASN A 29 -9.51 11.89 0.66
N ALA A 30 -8.61 12.34 1.50
CA ALA A 30 -8.21 13.74 1.62
C ALA A 30 -6.75 13.89 1.98
N HIS A 31 -6.21 15.05 1.64
CA HIS A 31 -4.91 15.52 2.11
C HIS A 31 -5.02 17.01 2.46
N LEU A 32 -4.67 17.36 3.68
CA LEU A 32 -4.62 18.76 4.10
C LEU A 32 -3.28 19.36 3.63
N ARG A 33 -3.36 20.21 2.62
CA ARG A 33 -2.18 20.83 1.98
C ARG A 33 -1.26 21.51 3.01
N GLY A 34 0.04 21.25 2.89
CA GLY A 34 1.06 21.80 3.81
C GLY A 34 1.15 21.07 5.16
N THR A 35 0.49 19.93 5.31
CA THR A 35 0.57 19.09 6.50
C THR A 35 0.88 17.64 6.16
N ALA A 36 1.17 16.81 7.19
CA ALA A 36 1.28 15.36 7.06
C ALA A 36 -0.08 14.64 7.17
N SER A 37 -1.20 15.38 7.27
CA SER A 37 -2.52 14.79 7.48
C SER A 37 -3.13 14.29 6.17
N GLY A 38 -3.71 13.10 6.21
CA GLY A 38 -4.34 12.46 5.05
C GLY A 38 -3.35 11.75 4.13
N ARG A 39 -3.78 11.44 2.90
CA ARG A 39 -3.01 10.72 1.89
C ARG A 39 -2.52 11.65 0.79
N LEU A 40 -1.24 11.96 0.77
CA LEU A 40 -0.65 12.73 -0.32
C LEU A 40 -0.72 11.92 -1.63
N GLY A 41 -1.33 12.48 -2.68
CA GLY A 41 -1.56 11.80 -3.95
C GLY A 41 -2.76 10.85 -3.96
N TYR A 42 -3.72 11.04 -3.05
CA TYR A 42 -4.93 10.21 -2.98
C TYR A 42 -5.75 10.24 -4.26
N GLU A 43 -5.77 11.36 -5.00
CA GLU A 43 -6.48 11.46 -6.27
C GLU A 43 -5.91 10.48 -7.30
N SER A 44 -4.57 10.45 -7.45
CA SER A 44 -3.87 9.49 -8.31
C SER A 44 -4.14 8.05 -7.85
N TYR A 45 -4.01 7.79 -6.54
CA TYR A 45 -4.24 6.47 -5.98
C TYR A 45 -5.67 5.98 -6.20
N ASN A 46 -6.67 6.82 -5.98
CA ASN A 46 -8.09 6.44 -6.14
C ASN A 46 -8.45 6.24 -7.62
N GLN A 47 -7.86 7.01 -8.54
CA GLN A 47 -8.13 6.95 -9.97
C GLN A 47 -7.39 5.81 -10.67
N LEU A 48 -6.09 5.64 -10.38
CA LEU A 48 -5.19 4.73 -11.10
C LEU A 48 -4.93 3.43 -10.34
N GLY A 49 -5.22 3.39 -9.04
CA GLY A 49 -4.84 2.30 -8.15
C GLY A 49 -3.37 2.37 -7.70
N TYR A 50 -2.69 3.50 -7.89
CA TYR A 50 -1.33 3.78 -7.39
C TYR A 50 -1.05 5.28 -7.42
N VAL A 51 -0.05 5.71 -6.65
CA VAL A 51 0.49 7.08 -6.73
C VAL A 51 1.49 7.13 -7.89
N ALA A 52 1.19 7.92 -8.92
CA ALA A 52 2.07 8.02 -10.10
C ALA A 52 3.39 8.74 -9.77
N ASN A 53 4.49 8.32 -10.40
CA ASN A 53 5.83 8.87 -10.13
C ASN A 53 6.10 10.22 -10.79
N ASN A 54 5.28 10.63 -11.77
CA ASN A 54 5.45 11.85 -12.56
C ASN A 54 4.50 13.00 -12.15
N ILE A 55 3.92 12.96 -10.95
CA ILE A 55 3.00 14.00 -10.43
C ILE A 55 3.62 14.89 -9.33
N GLY A 56 4.94 14.85 -9.18
CA GLY A 56 5.66 15.67 -8.19
C GLY A 56 5.54 15.17 -6.73
N ILE A 57 5.15 13.88 -6.55
CA ILE A 57 5.03 13.24 -5.24
C ILE A 57 6.07 12.14 -5.14
N GLY A 58 7.04 12.30 -4.23
CA GLY A 58 8.03 11.27 -3.92
C GLY A 58 7.47 10.11 -3.13
N GLN A 59 8.26 9.04 -2.99
CA GLN A 59 7.90 7.83 -2.25
C GLN A 59 6.62 7.17 -2.78
N ASN A 60 6.36 7.30 -4.06
CA ASN A 60 5.10 6.92 -4.70
C ASN A 60 4.80 5.42 -4.58
N VAL A 61 5.80 4.54 -4.67
CA VAL A 61 5.63 3.10 -4.46
C VAL A 61 5.35 2.78 -3.00
N ALA A 62 6.17 3.32 -2.08
CA ALA A 62 5.95 3.13 -0.64
C ALA A 62 4.55 3.60 -0.23
N ARG A 63 4.11 4.78 -0.70
CA ARG A 63 2.75 5.29 -0.44
C ARG A 63 1.67 4.36 -0.97
N THR A 64 1.85 3.82 -2.17
CA THR A 64 0.89 2.88 -2.76
C THR A 64 0.73 1.63 -1.90
N LEU A 65 1.83 1.05 -1.42
CA LEU A 65 1.84 -0.13 -0.56
C LEU A 65 1.19 0.16 0.80
N GLU A 66 1.59 1.27 1.44
CA GLU A 66 1.02 1.70 2.71
C GLU A 66 -0.49 2.01 2.62
N TYR A 67 -0.94 2.63 1.53
CA TYR A 67 -2.35 2.92 1.34
C TYR A 67 -3.17 1.64 1.12
N ALA A 68 -2.63 0.66 0.39
CA ALA A 68 -3.26 -0.63 0.22
C ALA A 68 -3.42 -1.38 1.56
N TYR A 69 -2.37 -1.37 2.41
CA TYR A 69 -2.44 -1.93 3.75
C TYR A 69 -3.45 -1.20 4.66
N ASN A 70 -3.47 0.13 4.61
CA ASN A 70 -4.43 0.93 5.36
C ASN A 70 -5.87 0.69 4.89
N ASP A 71 -6.11 0.50 3.59
CA ASP A 71 -7.43 0.18 3.06
C ASP A 71 -7.89 -1.20 3.50
N TRP A 72 -7.00 -2.20 3.53
CA TRP A 72 -7.31 -3.49 4.14
C TRP A 72 -7.73 -3.34 5.61
N ALA A 73 -7.05 -2.50 6.38
CA ALA A 73 -7.39 -2.26 7.78
C ALA A 73 -8.76 -1.57 7.93
N ILE A 74 -9.07 -0.58 7.08
CA ILE A 74 -10.40 0.08 7.04
C ILE A 74 -11.48 -0.94 6.68
N TYR A 75 -11.26 -1.75 5.64
CA TYR A 75 -12.20 -2.80 5.25
C TYR A 75 -12.47 -3.79 6.39
N THR A 76 -11.41 -4.27 7.04
CA THR A 76 -11.50 -5.24 8.14
C THR A 76 -12.24 -4.65 9.34
N LEU A 77 -11.97 -3.39 9.70
CA LEU A 77 -12.69 -2.69 10.74
C LEU A 77 -14.16 -2.50 10.38
N GLY A 78 -14.46 -2.05 9.16
CA GLY A 78 -15.83 -1.85 8.68
C GLY A 78 -16.65 -3.12 8.74
N LYS A 79 -16.08 -4.25 8.33
CA LYS A 79 -16.71 -5.57 8.49
C LYS A 79 -17.00 -5.89 9.96
N LYS A 80 -16.06 -5.63 10.85
CA LYS A 80 -16.22 -5.88 12.28
C LYS A 80 -17.27 -4.98 12.93
N LEU A 81 -17.46 -3.76 12.39
CA LEU A 81 -18.49 -2.80 12.81
C LEU A 81 -19.86 -3.08 12.18
N GLY A 82 -19.96 -4.02 11.23
CA GLY A 82 -21.21 -4.29 10.50
C GLY A 82 -21.60 -3.19 9.52
N LYS A 83 -20.61 -2.43 9.00
CA LYS A 83 -20.87 -1.41 7.97
C LYS A 83 -21.35 -2.06 6.67
N PRO A 84 -22.24 -1.40 5.91
CA PRO A 84 -22.79 -1.98 4.68
C PRO A 84 -21.69 -2.21 3.63
N GLU A 85 -21.83 -3.29 2.84
CA GLU A 85 -20.87 -3.62 1.76
C GLU A 85 -20.67 -2.46 0.78
N SER A 86 -21.72 -1.69 0.47
CA SER A 86 -21.63 -0.50 -0.41
C SER A 86 -20.66 0.57 0.11
N GLU A 87 -20.42 0.62 1.41
CA GLU A 87 -19.52 1.58 2.03
C GLU A 87 -18.07 1.06 2.10
N ILE A 88 -17.88 -0.25 2.26
CA ILE A 88 -16.56 -0.84 2.54
C ILE A 88 -15.92 -1.53 1.33
N ASP A 89 -16.66 -1.86 0.28
CA ASP A 89 -16.16 -2.64 -0.86
C ASP A 89 -15.05 -1.92 -1.63
N ILE A 90 -15.06 -0.60 -1.65
CA ILE A 90 -13.99 0.19 -2.26
C ILE A 90 -12.63 -0.07 -1.57
N TYR A 91 -12.60 -0.16 -0.25
CA TYR A 91 -11.39 -0.43 0.52
C TYR A 91 -10.89 -1.86 0.32
N LYS A 92 -11.82 -2.83 0.16
CA LYS A 92 -11.48 -4.20 -0.22
C LYS A 92 -10.77 -4.26 -1.57
N LYS A 93 -11.26 -3.50 -2.56
CA LYS A 93 -10.63 -3.40 -3.88
C LYS A 93 -9.28 -2.71 -3.80
N HIS A 94 -9.19 -1.59 -3.10
CA HIS A 94 -7.97 -0.83 -2.94
C HIS A 94 -6.88 -1.58 -2.16
N ALA A 95 -7.25 -2.50 -1.26
CA ALA A 95 -6.28 -3.38 -0.60
C ALA A 95 -5.44 -4.22 -1.57
N LEU A 96 -5.90 -4.41 -2.80
CA LEU A 96 -5.18 -5.14 -3.86
C LEU A 96 -4.33 -4.23 -4.75
N ASN A 97 -4.31 -2.94 -4.52
CA ASN A 97 -3.61 -1.95 -5.34
C ASN A 97 -2.09 -2.12 -5.37
N TYR A 98 -1.50 -2.81 -4.37
CA TYR A 98 -0.09 -3.18 -4.39
C TYR A 98 0.31 -3.93 -5.67
N LYS A 99 -0.63 -4.66 -6.29
CA LYS A 99 -0.40 -5.40 -7.55
C LYS A 99 -0.09 -4.48 -8.73
N ASN A 100 -0.57 -3.25 -8.69
CA ASN A 100 -0.40 -2.30 -9.79
C ASN A 100 1.04 -1.79 -9.93
N VAL A 101 1.83 -1.84 -8.87
CA VAL A 101 3.24 -1.43 -8.89
C VAL A 101 4.22 -2.61 -8.95
N TYR A 102 3.72 -3.84 -9.04
CA TYR A 102 4.56 -5.03 -9.23
C TYR A 102 4.99 -5.18 -10.69
N HIS A 103 6.31 -5.23 -10.91
CA HIS A 103 6.88 -5.44 -12.24
C HIS A 103 7.12 -6.95 -12.47
N PRO A 104 6.41 -7.61 -13.41
CA PRO A 104 6.42 -9.06 -13.54
C PRO A 104 7.77 -9.65 -13.92
N GLU A 105 8.56 -8.97 -14.77
CA GLU A 105 9.87 -9.47 -15.21
C GLU A 105 10.95 -9.26 -14.14
N ARG A 106 10.89 -8.13 -13.40
CA ARG A 106 11.85 -7.81 -12.33
C ARG A 106 11.49 -8.50 -11.02
N LYS A 107 10.22 -8.93 -10.85
CA LYS A 107 9.66 -9.52 -9.63
C LYS A 107 9.79 -8.60 -8.40
N LEU A 108 9.82 -7.31 -8.63
CA LEU A 108 9.98 -6.25 -7.62
C LEU A 108 8.91 -5.17 -7.80
N MET A 109 8.70 -4.38 -6.77
CA MET A 109 7.83 -3.19 -6.83
C MET A 109 8.57 -2.05 -7.52
N VAL A 110 7.92 -1.43 -8.51
CA VAL A 110 8.48 -0.37 -9.37
C VAL A 110 7.42 0.70 -9.59
N GLY A 111 7.81 1.96 -9.57
CA GLY A 111 6.91 3.08 -9.84
C GLY A 111 6.44 3.12 -11.29
N LYS A 112 5.26 3.66 -11.47
CA LYS A 112 4.66 3.92 -12.78
C LYS A 112 4.30 5.40 -12.94
N ASP A 113 4.36 5.88 -14.16
CA ASP A 113 3.81 7.18 -14.51
C ASP A 113 2.26 7.15 -14.57
N ASN A 114 1.64 8.31 -14.79
CA ASN A 114 0.17 8.43 -14.89
C ASN A 114 -0.44 7.81 -16.17
N LYS A 115 0.39 7.24 -17.04
CA LYS A 115 -0.02 6.49 -18.24
C LYS A 115 0.15 4.98 -18.05
N GLY A 116 0.64 4.54 -16.88
CA GLY A 116 0.85 3.14 -16.56
C GLY A 116 2.19 2.57 -17.02
N VAL A 117 3.11 3.42 -17.47
CA VAL A 117 4.45 2.99 -17.90
C VAL A 117 5.36 2.88 -16.67
N PHE A 118 5.99 1.73 -16.47
CA PHE A 118 6.98 1.53 -15.43
C PHE A 118 8.19 2.44 -15.63
N ASN A 119 8.80 2.87 -14.52
CA ASN A 119 10.00 3.68 -14.53
C ASN A 119 11.12 3.01 -15.35
N PRO A 120 11.51 3.56 -16.52
CA PRO A 120 12.54 2.96 -17.36
C PRO A 120 13.94 3.05 -16.74
N ASN A 121 14.16 4.00 -15.83
CA ASN A 121 15.42 4.24 -15.15
C ASN A 121 15.46 3.57 -13.75
N PHE A 122 14.63 2.57 -13.53
CA PHE A 122 14.54 1.89 -12.25
C PHE A 122 15.85 1.16 -11.90
N ASP A 123 16.37 1.48 -10.72
CA ASP A 123 17.43 0.73 -10.04
C ASP A 123 16.88 0.13 -8.74
N ALA A 124 17.03 -1.18 -8.58
CA ALA A 124 16.45 -1.92 -7.44
C ALA A 124 17.14 -1.61 -6.10
N VAL A 125 18.37 -1.12 -6.13
CA VAL A 125 19.17 -0.78 -4.95
C VAL A 125 19.21 0.73 -4.67
N ASP A 126 18.61 1.53 -5.54
CA ASP A 126 18.54 2.99 -5.36
C ASP A 126 17.77 3.32 -4.08
N TRP A 127 18.42 4.07 -3.18
CA TRP A 127 17.89 4.41 -1.87
C TRP A 127 17.01 5.64 -1.95
N SER A 128 15.80 5.55 -1.43
CA SER A 128 14.80 6.61 -1.46
C SER A 128 14.05 6.77 -2.81
N GLY A 129 13.80 7.98 -3.29
CA GLY A 129 13.08 8.23 -4.53
C GLY A 129 11.63 7.74 -4.52
N GLU A 130 11.41 6.56 -5.07
CA GLU A 130 10.10 5.89 -5.10
C GLU A 130 9.75 5.22 -3.76
N PHE A 131 10.72 5.08 -2.86
CA PHE A 131 10.61 4.40 -1.58
C PHE A 131 10.90 5.33 -0.40
N CYS A 132 10.52 4.92 0.80
CA CYS A 132 10.78 5.63 2.04
C CYS A 132 11.83 4.86 2.85
N GLU A 133 12.96 5.51 3.16
CA GLU A 133 14.02 4.94 4.00
C GLU A 133 14.43 3.51 3.60
N GLY A 134 14.50 3.27 2.30
CA GLY A 134 14.82 1.96 1.74
C GLY A 134 14.82 1.96 0.22
N ASN A 135 14.85 0.79 -0.35
CA ASN A 135 14.83 0.55 -1.79
C ASN A 135 13.78 -0.52 -2.16
N SER A 136 13.74 -0.91 -3.43
CA SER A 136 12.76 -1.87 -3.90
C SER A 136 12.84 -3.25 -3.23
N TRP A 137 14.04 -3.70 -2.86
CA TRP A 137 14.22 -4.98 -2.17
C TRP A 137 13.58 -4.99 -0.78
N HIS A 138 13.68 -3.87 -0.04
CA HIS A 138 13.01 -3.74 1.25
C HIS A 138 11.49 -3.71 1.10
N TRP A 139 10.99 -2.92 0.15
CA TRP A 139 9.57 -2.63 0.02
C TRP A 139 8.76 -3.69 -0.72
N SER A 140 9.39 -4.50 -1.59
CA SER A 140 8.66 -5.50 -2.37
C SER A 140 8.01 -6.60 -1.52
N PHE A 141 8.45 -6.76 -0.28
CA PHE A 141 7.87 -7.70 0.69
C PHE A 141 6.88 -7.05 1.67
N CYS A 142 6.67 -5.72 1.62
CA CYS A 142 5.79 -4.98 2.52
C CYS A 142 4.30 -5.11 2.12
N VAL A 143 3.82 -6.34 1.95
CA VAL A 143 2.41 -6.68 1.68
C VAL A 143 1.90 -7.58 2.81
N PHE A 144 1.90 -7.05 4.02
CA PHE A 144 1.61 -7.81 5.24
C PHE A 144 0.16 -8.31 5.34
N HIS A 145 -0.75 -7.68 4.63
CA HIS A 145 -2.18 -7.99 4.63
C HIS A 145 -2.59 -9.08 3.64
N ASP A 146 -1.75 -9.37 2.63
CA ASP A 146 -2.03 -10.39 1.61
C ASP A 146 -0.74 -11.14 1.21
N PRO A 147 -0.05 -11.81 2.17
CA PRO A 147 1.19 -12.54 1.85
C PRO A 147 0.97 -13.66 0.85
N GLN A 148 -0.17 -14.34 0.87
CA GLN A 148 -0.47 -15.37 -0.12
C GLN A 148 -0.67 -14.77 -1.52
N GLY A 149 -1.32 -13.60 -1.62
CA GLY A 149 -1.45 -12.86 -2.87
C GLY A 149 -0.09 -12.45 -3.45
N LEU A 150 0.83 -11.99 -2.60
CA LEU A 150 2.19 -11.66 -3.01
C LEU A 150 2.97 -12.90 -3.48
N ILE A 151 2.88 -14.02 -2.75
CA ILE A 151 3.49 -15.30 -3.14
C ILE A 151 3.00 -15.73 -4.54
N ASN A 152 1.69 -15.65 -4.76
CA ASN A 152 1.10 -16.01 -6.06
C ASN A 152 1.56 -15.05 -7.18
N LEU A 153 1.65 -13.75 -6.88
CA LEU A 153 2.09 -12.71 -7.81
C LEU A 153 3.55 -12.92 -8.23
N MET A 154 4.41 -13.37 -7.32
CA MET A 154 5.82 -13.69 -7.57
C MET A 154 6.05 -15.02 -8.28
N GLY A 155 5.00 -15.81 -8.53
CA GLY A 155 5.10 -17.09 -9.25
C GLY A 155 5.06 -18.32 -8.35
N GLY A 156 4.65 -18.17 -7.09
CA GLY A 156 4.50 -19.25 -6.12
C GLY A 156 5.62 -19.33 -5.09
N LYS A 157 5.47 -20.26 -4.17
CA LYS A 157 6.36 -20.42 -2.99
C LYS A 157 7.85 -20.51 -3.35
N LYS A 158 8.18 -21.28 -4.40
CA LYS A 158 9.58 -21.49 -4.80
C LYS A 158 10.23 -20.18 -5.24
N GLU A 159 9.54 -19.44 -6.09
CA GLU A 159 10.01 -18.14 -6.60
C GLU A 159 10.06 -17.08 -5.51
N PHE A 160 9.04 -17.05 -4.66
CA PHE A 160 9.01 -16.15 -3.51
C PHE A 160 10.19 -16.39 -2.56
N ASN A 161 10.49 -17.65 -2.20
CA ASN A 161 11.63 -17.98 -1.34
C ASN A 161 12.96 -17.59 -2.00
N ALA A 162 13.13 -17.87 -3.31
CA ALA A 162 14.32 -17.46 -4.03
C ALA A 162 14.54 -15.94 -4.03
N MET A 163 13.45 -15.17 -4.17
CA MET A 163 13.51 -13.70 -4.05
C MET A 163 13.85 -13.24 -2.63
N MET A 164 13.30 -13.89 -1.60
CA MET A 164 13.65 -13.62 -0.20
C MET A 164 15.13 -13.91 0.10
N ASP A 165 15.66 -15.05 -0.38
CA ASP A 165 17.06 -15.42 -0.21
C ASP A 165 17.98 -14.40 -0.91
N SER A 166 17.55 -13.85 -2.05
CA SER A 166 18.30 -12.83 -2.79
C SER A 166 18.56 -11.55 -1.99
N VAL A 167 17.65 -11.17 -1.08
CA VAL A 167 17.83 -9.97 -0.23
C VAL A 167 19.15 -10.02 0.58
N PHE A 168 19.62 -11.22 0.95
CA PHE A 168 20.80 -11.39 1.80
C PHE A 168 22.12 -11.45 1.02
N VAL A 169 22.06 -11.49 -0.32
CA VAL A 169 23.26 -11.64 -1.17
C VAL A 169 23.44 -10.52 -2.20
N ILE A 170 22.50 -9.57 -2.26
CA ILE A 170 22.60 -8.43 -3.16
C ILE A 170 23.67 -7.48 -2.63
N PRO A 171 24.63 -7.07 -3.49
CA PRO A 171 25.59 -6.04 -3.11
C PRO A 171 24.86 -4.70 -2.88
N GLY A 172 25.21 -4.04 -1.78
CA GLY A 172 24.73 -2.69 -1.47
C GLY A 172 25.42 -1.61 -2.30
#